data_cb364abb3ccf7567122379547c3a4d5e
#
_entry.id   cb364abb3ccf7567122379547c3a4d5e
#
_cell.length_a   1.000
_cell.length_b   1.000
_cell.length_c   1.000
_cell.angle_alpha   90.00
_cell.angle_beta   90.00
_cell.angle_gamma   90.00
#
_symmetry.space_group_name_H-M   'P 1'
#
loop_
_entity.id
_entity.type
_entity.pdbx_description
1 polymer ?
#
loop_
_entity_poly.entity_id
_entity_poly.type
_entity_poly.pdbx_seq_one_letter_code
_entity_poly.pdbx_strand_id
1 'polypeptide(L)' 'MRTDLKIQRRLISMGAGRSTTRWVVVQDGRIRELFQDYDRAVEYMTALTRDWESQDE' A
#
# COMPACT_ATOMS: atom_id res chain seq x y z
N MET A 1 5.03 -18.09 -6.08
CA MET A 1 5.03 -17.71 -4.67
C MET A 1 4.17 -16.48 -4.44
N ARG A 2 3.26 -16.59 -3.51
CA ARG A 2 2.40 -15.46 -3.20
C ARG A 2 3.09 -14.51 -2.22
N THR A 3 3.03 -13.25 -2.54
CA THR A 3 3.60 -12.21 -1.71
C THR A 3 2.53 -11.68 -0.76
N ASP A 4 2.90 -11.41 0.47
CA ASP A 4 1.96 -10.89 1.46
C ASP A 4 1.80 -9.39 1.27
N LEU A 5 0.62 -8.99 0.79
CA LEU A 5 0.28 -7.59 0.57
C LEU A 5 -0.78 -7.14 1.58
N LYS A 6 -0.55 -5.97 2.15
CA LYS A 6 -1.49 -5.37 3.10
C LYS A 6 -1.59 -3.87 2.87
N ILE A 7 -2.77 -3.32 3.18
CA ILE A 7 -2.94 -1.88 3.25
C ILE A 7 -3.09 -1.52 4.72
N GLN A 8 -2.24 -0.60 5.20
CA GLN A 8 -2.28 -0.12 6.57
C GLN A 8 -2.53 1.37 6.59
N ARG A 9 -3.37 1.80 7.53
CA ARG A 9 -3.56 3.24 7.76
C ARG A 9 -2.53 3.68 8.78
N ARG A 10 -1.72 4.65 8.41
CA ARG A 10 -0.69 5.19 9.30
C ARG A 10 -0.81 6.70 9.45
N LEU A 11 -0.58 7.15 10.66
CA LEU A 11 -0.52 8.57 10.95
C LEU A 11 0.93 9.00 10.84
N ILE A 12 1.17 9.96 9.94
CA ILE A 12 2.52 10.46 9.67
C ILE A 12 2.63 11.86 10.26
N SER A 13 3.63 12.06 11.11
CA SER A 13 3.89 13.37 11.70
C SER A 13 4.55 14.27 10.67
N MET A 14 3.98 15.46 10.47
CA MET A 14 4.50 16.45 9.54
C MET A 14 5.28 17.55 10.25
N GLY A 15 5.47 17.44 11.57
CA GLY A 15 6.11 18.47 12.38
C GLY A 15 5.11 19.54 12.83
N ALA A 16 5.55 20.42 13.71
CA ALA A 16 4.75 21.55 14.20
C ALA A 16 3.35 21.14 14.72
N GLY A 17 3.23 19.96 15.32
CA GLY A 17 1.97 19.47 15.85
C GLY A 17 0.98 19.01 14.77
N ARG A 18 1.40 18.92 13.54
CA ARG A 18 0.55 18.46 12.44
C ARG A 18 0.81 17.00 12.11
N SER A 19 -0.26 16.31 11.74
CA SER A 19 -0.14 14.93 11.29
C SER A 19 -1.11 14.70 10.14
N THR A 20 -0.81 13.72 9.31
CA THR A 20 -1.67 13.36 8.20
C THR A 20 -1.79 11.84 8.14
N THR A 21 -2.93 11.37 7.64
CA THR A 21 -3.16 9.95 7.47
C THR A 21 -2.75 9.55 6.07
N ARG A 22 -2.01 8.44 5.97
CA ARG A 22 -1.62 7.85 4.69
C ARG A 22 -1.98 6.38 4.66
N TRP A 23 -2.34 5.92 3.50
CA TRP A 23 -2.59 4.51 3.26
C TRP A 23 -1.32 3.90 2.72
N VAL A 24 -0.77 2.96 3.46
CA VAL A 24 0.53 2.38 3.16
C VAL A 24 0.35 0.98 2.64
N VAL A 25 0.89 0.72 1.45
CA VAL A 25 0.91 -0.63 0.90
C VAL A 25 2.19 -1.31 1.35
N VAL A 26 2.02 -2.40 2.10
CA VAL A 26 3.14 -3.15 2.67
C VAL A 26 3.21 -4.50 1.98
N GLN A 27 4.40 -4.83 1.51
CA GLN A 27 4.69 -6.10 0.86
C GLN A 27 5.78 -6.84 1.63
N ASP A 28 5.44 -8.00 2.18
CA ASP A 28 6.39 -8.83 2.95
C ASP A 28 7.08 -8.05 4.07
N GLY A 29 6.31 -7.21 4.76
CA GLY A 29 6.82 -6.42 5.86
C GLY A 29 7.55 -5.15 5.45
N ARG A 30 7.61 -4.86 4.16
CA ARG A 30 8.29 -3.64 3.67
C ARG A 30 7.29 -2.70 3.04
N ILE A 31 7.47 -1.41 3.30
CA ILE A 31 6.64 -0.37 2.70
C ILE A 31 6.97 -0.27 1.23
N ARG A 32 5.96 -0.42 0.39
CA ARG A 32 6.12 -0.36 -1.05
C ARG A 32 5.68 0.99 -1.61
N GLU A 33 4.55 1.51 -1.12
CA GLU A 33 4.02 2.76 -1.64
C GLU A 33 3.13 3.43 -0.60
N LEU A 34 2.98 4.74 -0.74
CA LEU A 34 2.14 5.57 0.12
C LEU A 34 1.09 6.27 -0.72
N PHE A 35 -0.15 6.30 -0.23
CA PHE A 35 -1.24 6.95 -0.94
C PHE A 35 -2.04 7.82 0.02
N GLN A 36 -2.57 8.92 -0.51
CA GLN A 36 -3.44 9.81 0.27
C GLN A 36 -4.86 9.24 0.40
N ASP A 37 -5.30 8.48 -0.60
CA ASP A 37 -6.65 7.95 -0.67
C ASP A 37 -6.62 6.42 -0.62
N TYR A 38 -7.58 5.87 0.12
CA TYR A 38 -7.73 4.42 0.22
C TYR A 38 -7.99 3.77 -1.15
N ASP A 39 -8.85 4.41 -1.95
CA ASP A 39 -9.21 3.89 -3.27
C ASP A 39 -7.98 3.72 -4.16
N ARG A 40 -7.06 4.65 -4.09
CA ARG A 40 -5.84 4.58 -4.87
C ARG A 40 -4.94 3.44 -4.41
N ALA A 41 -4.88 3.22 -3.12
CA ALA A 41 -4.11 2.10 -2.57
C ALA A 41 -4.70 0.77 -3.03
N VAL A 42 -6.03 0.65 -3.04
CA VAL A 42 -6.70 -0.55 -3.51
C VAL A 42 -6.44 -0.78 -5.00
N GLU A 43 -6.51 0.27 -5.81
CA GLU A 43 -6.21 0.17 -7.24
C GLU A 43 -4.79 -0.33 -7.48
N TYR A 44 -3.85 0.20 -6.73
CA TYR A 44 -2.46 -0.22 -6.83
C TYR A 44 -2.30 -1.70 -6.50
N MET A 45 -2.90 -2.15 -5.40
CA MET A 45 -2.85 -3.55 -5.01
C MET A 45 -3.50 -4.46 -6.04
N THR A 46 -4.63 -4.04 -6.59
CA THR A 46 -5.35 -4.81 -7.60
C THR A 46 -4.49 -4.98 -8.85
N ALA A 47 -3.83 -3.91 -9.28
CA ALA A 47 -2.96 -3.96 -10.45
C ALA A 47 -1.78 -4.90 -10.22
N LEU A 48 -1.16 -4.84 -9.05
CA LEU A 48 -0.06 -5.73 -8.71
C LEU A 48 -0.49 -7.19 -8.69
N THR A 49 -1.63 -7.46 -8.07
CA THR A 49 -2.16 -8.82 -7.95
C THR A 49 -2.49 -9.40 -9.31
N ARG A 50 -3.07 -8.60 -10.19
CA ARG A 50 -3.37 -9.02 -11.56
C ARG A 50 -2.11 -9.38 -12.32
N ASP A 51 -1.07 -8.57 -12.16
CA ASP A 51 0.19 -8.81 -12.84
C ASP A 51 0.81 -10.14 -12.40
N TRP A 52 0.73 -10.43 -11.10
CA TRP A 52 1.24 -11.69 -10.57
C TRP A 52 0.44 -12.88 -11.08
N GLU A 53 -0.88 -12.77 -11.12
CA GLU A 53 -1.74 -13.84 -11.63
C GLU A 53 -1.46 -14.14 -13.09
N SER A 54 -1.17 -13.09 -13.86
CA SER A 54 -0.80 -13.27 -15.27
C SER A 54 0.51 -14.00 -15.42
N GLN A 55 1.44 -13.80 -14.51
CA GLN A 55 2.76 -14.43 -14.58
C GLN A 55 2.76 -15.86 -14.10
N ASP A 56 1.72 -16.27 -13.39
CA ASP A 56 1.64 -17.60 -12.78
C ASP A 56 1.17 -18.70 -13.73
N GLU A 57 0.91 -18.36 -14.97
CA GLU A 57 0.49 -19.35 -15.95
C GLU A 57 1.65 -20.01 -16.68
#